data_a5f7734e952a35f9a67fc655adcae4e1
#
_entry.id   a5f7734e952a35f9a67fc655adcae4e1
#
_cell.length_a   1.000
_cell.length_b   1.000
_cell.length_c   1.000
_cell.angle_alpha   90.00
_cell.angle_beta   90.00
_cell.angle_gamma   90.00
#
_symmetry.space_group_name_H-M   'P 1'
#
loop_
_entity.id
_entity.type
_entity.pdbx_description
1 polymer ?
#
loop_
_entity_poly.entity_id
_entity_poly.type
_entity_poly.pdbx_seq_one_letter_code
_entity_poly.pdbx_strand_id
1 'polypeptide(L)'
;MMVVDSSALIAILEQESDAAAFAAAIQQADRLLISAVNVHETGIVLRARHGIAAADRLWRFLQVENDFEIIPFDEAQAREALAAFDRYGKGIDPKARLNLSDCAAYALARTMNSPLLFKGNDFTATDIKACI
;
A
#
# COMPACT_ATOMS: atom_id res chain seq x y z
N MET A 1 -9.28 10.00 5.80
CA MET A 1 -8.07 9.81 5.01
C MET A 1 -7.52 8.41 5.27
N MET A 2 -7.04 7.77 4.23
CA MET A 2 -6.56 6.41 4.30
C MET A 2 -5.40 6.24 3.30
N VAL A 3 -4.29 5.65 3.75
CA VAL A 3 -3.22 5.19 2.87
C VAL A 3 -3.43 3.71 2.58
N VAL A 4 -3.24 3.30 1.32
CA VAL A 4 -3.49 1.92 0.89
C VAL A 4 -2.17 1.27 0.48
N ASP A 5 -1.89 0.10 1.07
CA ASP A 5 -0.72 -0.70 0.70
C ASP A 5 -1.01 -1.58 -0.51
N SER A 6 0.05 -1.96 -1.22
CA SER A 6 -0.03 -2.88 -2.36
C SER A 6 -0.79 -4.17 -2.03
N SER A 7 -0.61 -4.70 -0.82
CA SER A 7 -1.25 -5.94 -0.40
C SER A 7 -2.77 -5.87 -0.43
N ALA A 8 -3.34 -4.76 0.02
CA ALA A 8 -4.78 -4.55 -0.01
C ALA A 8 -5.28 -4.33 -1.44
N LEU A 9 -4.54 -3.56 -2.23
CA LEU A 9 -4.90 -3.29 -3.62
C LEU A 9 -4.88 -4.58 -4.46
N ILE A 10 -3.84 -5.39 -4.29
CA ILE A 10 -3.74 -6.70 -4.97
C ILE A 10 -4.90 -7.61 -4.53
N ALA A 11 -5.21 -7.65 -3.24
CA ALA A 11 -6.31 -8.47 -2.74
C ALA A 11 -7.65 -8.11 -3.41
N ILE A 12 -7.92 -6.82 -3.60
CA ILE A 12 -9.13 -6.36 -4.28
C ILE A 12 -9.11 -6.75 -5.76
N LEU A 13 -8.02 -6.44 -6.46
CA LEU A 13 -7.93 -6.65 -7.90
C LEU A 13 -7.87 -8.14 -8.26
N GLU A 14 -7.33 -8.98 -7.38
CA GLU A 14 -7.29 -10.43 -7.56
C GLU A 14 -8.52 -11.13 -6.96
N GLN A 15 -9.46 -10.39 -6.39
CA GLN A 15 -10.69 -10.93 -5.79
C GLN A 15 -10.39 -12.00 -4.72
N GLU A 16 -9.42 -11.71 -3.86
CA GLU A 16 -9.09 -12.58 -2.74
C GLU A 16 -10.22 -12.58 -1.69
N SER A 17 -10.17 -13.49 -0.72
CA SER A 17 -11.28 -13.71 0.22
C SER A 17 -11.67 -12.47 1.04
N ASP A 18 -10.74 -11.56 1.28
CA ASP A 18 -10.95 -10.32 2.03
C ASP A 18 -11.17 -9.08 1.14
N ALA A 19 -11.27 -9.27 -0.19
CA ALA A 19 -11.46 -8.18 -1.14
C ALA A 19 -12.68 -7.31 -0.82
N ALA A 20 -13.80 -7.93 -0.45
CA ALA A 20 -15.03 -7.19 -0.16
C ALA A 20 -14.86 -6.25 1.06
N ALA A 21 -14.18 -6.71 2.10
CA ALA A 21 -13.93 -5.89 3.29
C ALA A 21 -13.02 -4.71 2.97
N PHE A 22 -11.96 -4.92 2.18
CA PHE A 22 -11.07 -3.86 1.74
C PHE A 22 -11.78 -2.87 0.82
N ALA A 23 -12.55 -3.34 -0.13
CA ALA A 23 -13.32 -2.48 -1.03
C ALA A 23 -14.31 -1.61 -0.26
N ALA A 24 -14.99 -2.16 0.74
CA ALA A 24 -15.90 -1.41 1.59
C ALA A 24 -15.18 -0.32 2.38
N ALA A 25 -13.99 -0.61 2.91
CA ALA A 25 -13.18 0.38 3.62
C ALA A 25 -12.78 1.53 2.69
N ILE A 26 -12.39 1.24 1.45
CA ILE A 26 -12.02 2.25 0.45
C ILE A 26 -13.22 3.15 0.14
N GLN A 27 -14.41 2.58 -0.02
CA GLN A 27 -15.61 3.35 -0.34
C GLN A 27 -16.03 4.31 0.77
N GLN A 28 -15.68 4.02 2.00
CA GLN A 28 -16.02 4.87 3.14
C GLN A 28 -14.99 5.96 3.41
N ALA A 29 -13.81 5.89 2.79
CA ALA A 29 -12.77 6.88 3.00
C ALA A 29 -13.10 8.17 2.25
N ASP A 30 -12.90 9.31 2.92
CA ASP A 30 -13.07 10.62 2.31
C ASP A 30 -11.89 11.01 1.41
N ARG A 31 -10.73 10.42 1.65
CA ARG A 31 -9.51 10.70 0.90
C ARG A 31 -8.63 9.45 0.84
N LEU A 32 -8.23 9.07 -0.37
CA LEU A 32 -7.45 7.87 -0.63
C LEU A 32 -6.07 8.25 -1.15
N LEU A 33 -5.02 7.76 -0.50
CA LEU A 33 -3.63 8.00 -0.89
C LEU A 33 -2.91 6.68 -1.10
N ILE A 34 -1.99 6.67 -2.06
CA ILE A 34 -1.10 5.54 -2.30
C ILE A 34 0.27 6.05 -2.74
N SER A 35 1.33 5.42 -2.25
CA SER A 35 2.68 5.73 -2.72
C SER A 35 2.87 5.29 -4.16
N ALA A 36 3.58 6.10 -4.95
CA ALA A 36 3.97 5.72 -6.30
C ALA A 36 4.74 4.39 -6.35
N VAL A 37 5.49 4.07 -5.31
CA VAL A 37 6.19 2.77 -5.18
C VAL A 37 5.18 1.61 -5.14
N ASN A 38 4.12 1.76 -4.37
CA ASN A 38 3.08 0.72 -4.24
C ASN A 38 2.26 0.56 -5.51
N VAL A 39 2.02 1.64 -6.25
CA VAL A 39 1.40 1.56 -7.58
C VAL A 39 2.28 0.75 -8.52
N HIS A 40 3.57 1.06 -8.55
CA HIS A 40 4.53 0.34 -9.40
C HIS A 40 4.61 -1.14 -9.05
N GLU A 41 4.73 -1.47 -7.77
CA GLU A 41 4.75 -2.87 -7.32
C GLU A 41 3.48 -3.62 -7.73
N THR A 42 2.32 -3.01 -7.49
CA THR A 42 1.04 -3.63 -7.88
C THR A 42 0.99 -3.88 -9.39
N GLY A 43 1.42 -2.91 -10.18
CA GLY A 43 1.49 -3.05 -11.63
C GLY A 43 2.39 -4.20 -12.07
N ILE A 44 3.56 -4.34 -11.44
CA ILE A 44 4.48 -5.45 -11.73
C ILE A 44 3.85 -6.80 -11.41
N VAL A 45 3.23 -6.93 -10.24
CA VAL A 45 2.57 -8.17 -9.82
C VAL A 45 1.47 -8.57 -10.80
N LEU A 46 0.60 -7.62 -11.15
CA LEU A 46 -0.49 -7.88 -12.09
C LEU A 46 0.03 -8.23 -13.49
N ARG A 47 1.07 -7.52 -13.93
CA ARG A 47 1.72 -7.77 -15.23
C ARG A 47 2.28 -9.20 -15.28
N ALA A 48 2.95 -9.64 -14.21
CA ALA A 48 3.54 -10.97 -14.14
C ALA A 48 2.47 -12.06 -14.18
N ARG A 49 1.32 -11.83 -13.58
CA ARG A 49 0.24 -12.83 -13.49
C ARG A 49 -0.70 -12.82 -14.70
N HIS A 50 -0.97 -11.68 -15.31
CA HIS A 50 -2.07 -11.49 -16.26
C HIS A 50 -1.65 -10.87 -17.60
N GLY A 51 -0.40 -10.47 -17.77
CA GLY A 51 0.10 -9.92 -19.02
C GLY A 51 0.01 -8.39 -19.10
N ILE A 52 0.33 -7.87 -20.29
CA ILE A 52 0.51 -6.42 -20.51
C ILE A 52 -0.76 -5.61 -20.21
N ALA A 53 -1.93 -6.14 -20.55
CA ALA A 53 -3.20 -5.42 -20.40
C ALA A 53 -3.61 -5.21 -18.94
N ALA A 54 -2.96 -5.89 -17.99
CA ALA A 54 -3.31 -5.78 -16.58
C ALA A 54 -3.12 -4.36 -16.01
N ALA A 55 -2.19 -3.58 -16.58
CA ALA A 55 -1.98 -2.20 -16.17
C ALA A 55 -3.22 -1.32 -16.38
N ASP A 56 -3.98 -1.56 -17.45
CA ASP A 56 -5.21 -0.80 -17.72
C ASP A 56 -6.24 -0.97 -16.60
N ARG A 57 -6.35 -2.18 -16.06
CA ARG A 57 -7.26 -2.48 -14.95
C ARG A 57 -6.82 -1.74 -13.68
N LEU A 58 -5.53 -1.69 -13.40
CA LEU A 58 -4.99 -0.95 -12.26
C LEU A 58 -5.30 0.55 -12.37
N TRP A 59 -4.99 1.17 -13.51
CA TRP A 59 -5.24 2.59 -13.71
C TRP A 59 -6.72 2.93 -13.67
N ARG A 60 -7.58 2.07 -14.23
CA ARG A 60 -9.03 2.25 -14.13
C ARG A 60 -9.50 2.23 -12.69
N PHE A 61 -9.02 1.28 -11.89
CA PHE A 61 -9.37 1.20 -10.48
C PHE A 61 -8.96 2.45 -9.71
N LEU A 62 -7.74 2.92 -9.94
CA LEU A 62 -7.19 4.06 -9.20
C LEU A 62 -7.83 5.40 -9.60
N GLN A 63 -8.10 5.61 -10.88
CA GLN A 63 -8.42 6.93 -11.41
C GLN A 63 -9.84 7.07 -11.97
N VAL A 64 -10.50 5.98 -12.33
CA VAL A 64 -11.87 6.01 -12.88
C VAL A 64 -12.88 5.53 -11.83
N GLU A 65 -12.67 4.36 -11.24
CA GLU A 65 -13.58 3.78 -10.26
C GLU A 65 -13.42 4.41 -8.88
N ASN A 66 -12.25 4.95 -8.59
CA ASN A 66 -11.94 5.65 -7.35
C ASN A 66 -11.14 6.92 -7.67
N ASP A 67 -10.89 7.73 -6.67
CA ASP A 67 -10.12 8.97 -6.81
C ASP A 67 -8.89 8.91 -5.90
N PHE A 68 -7.93 8.06 -6.27
CA PHE A 68 -6.69 7.95 -5.52
C PHE A 68 -5.75 9.10 -5.84
N GLU A 69 -5.15 9.65 -4.80
CA GLU A 69 -3.98 10.52 -4.92
C GLU A 69 -2.73 9.67 -4.90
N ILE A 70 -2.00 9.65 -6.01
CA ILE A 70 -0.72 8.95 -6.10
C ILE A 70 0.36 9.91 -5.64
N ILE A 71 0.99 9.60 -4.51
CA ILE A 71 1.95 10.48 -3.87
C ILE A 71 3.36 10.11 -4.34
N PRO A 72 4.12 11.09 -4.85
CA PRO A 72 5.50 10.84 -5.29
C PRO A 72 6.39 10.32 -4.16
N PHE A 73 7.27 9.39 -4.50
CA PHE A 73 8.28 8.90 -3.56
C PHE A 73 9.52 9.80 -3.69
N ASP A 74 9.45 10.95 -3.05
CA ASP A 74 10.50 11.96 -3.08
C ASP A 74 11.55 11.75 -1.97
N GLU A 75 12.45 12.69 -1.80
CA GLU A 75 13.52 12.57 -0.81
C GLU A 75 12.96 12.44 0.61
N ALA A 76 11.94 13.21 0.96
CA ALA A 76 11.34 13.14 2.30
C ALA A 76 10.75 11.75 2.56
N GLN A 77 10.06 11.18 1.58
CA GLN A 77 9.51 9.82 1.69
C GLN A 77 10.63 8.77 1.76
N ALA A 78 11.70 8.94 0.98
CA ALA A 78 12.83 8.03 1.02
C ALA A 78 13.52 8.03 2.39
N ARG A 79 13.67 9.19 3.02
CA ARG A 79 14.26 9.30 4.36
C ARG A 79 13.40 8.60 5.41
N GLU A 80 12.09 8.82 5.38
CA GLU A 80 11.16 8.14 6.29
C GLU A 80 11.12 6.62 6.07
N ALA A 81 11.13 6.19 4.82
CA ALA A 81 11.14 4.77 4.48
C ALA A 81 12.43 4.09 4.96
N LEU A 82 13.57 4.74 4.81
CA LEU A 82 14.84 4.21 5.28
C LEU A 82 14.87 4.12 6.82
N ALA A 83 14.36 5.13 7.50
CA ALA A 83 14.24 5.10 8.97
C ALA A 83 13.29 3.96 9.42
N ALA A 84 12.22 3.72 8.69
CA ALA A 84 11.32 2.60 8.94
C ALA A 84 12.04 1.25 8.78
N PHE A 85 12.86 1.12 7.75
CA PHE A 85 13.65 -0.10 7.55
C PHE A 85 14.63 -0.34 8.69
N ASP A 86 15.28 0.71 9.20
CA ASP A 86 16.21 0.60 10.33
C ASP A 86 15.52 0.07 11.61
N ARG A 87 14.22 0.28 11.75
CA ARG A 87 13.44 -0.17 12.92
C ARG A 87 12.74 -1.52 12.67
N TYR A 88 12.17 -1.70 11.49
CA TYR A 88 11.21 -2.78 11.21
C TYR A 88 11.58 -3.62 9.99
N GLY A 89 12.68 -3.36 9.34
CA GLY A 89 13.03 -3.99 8.08
C GLY A 89 13.33 -5.47 8.19
N LYS A 90 13.16 -6.17 7.07
CA LYS A 90 13.53 -7.57 6.95
C LYS A 90 15.04 -7.74 7.20
N GLY A 91 15.39 -8.60 8.16
CA GLY A 91 16.78 -8.76 8.60
C GLY A 91 17.15 -7.87 9.78
N ILE A 92 16.33 -6.87 10.12
CA ILE A 92 16.52 -6.01 11.29
C ILE A 92 15.55 -6.44 12.40
N ASP A 93 14.24 -6.46 12.09
CA ASP A 93 13.20 -6.86 13.03
C ASP A 93 12.66 -8.24 12.65
N PRO A 94 12.74 -9.25 13.53
CA PRO A 94 12.24 -10.58 13.22
C PRO A 94 10.72 -10.68 13.12
N LYS A 95 9.98 -9.68 13.63
CA LYS A 95 8.51 -9.69 13.63
C LYS A 95 7.91 -8.92 12.45
N ALA A 96 8.31 -7.68 12.24
CA ALA A 96 7.72 -6.83 11.19
C ALA A 96 8.23 -7.21 9.80
N ARG A 97 9.55 -7.32 9.62
CA ARG A 97 10.18 -7.80 8.38
C ARG A 97 9.78 -7.00 7.14
N LEU A 98 9.69 -5.68 7.26
CA LEU A 98 9.27 -4.82 6.15
C LEU A 98 10.28 -4.88 5.00
N ASN A 99 9.75 -5.00 3.77
CA ASN A 99 10.54 -4.90 2.55
C ASN A 99 10.50 -3.45 2.01
N LEU A 100 11.04 -3.24 0.81
CA LEU A 100 11.14 -1.92 0.19
C LEU A 100 9.76 -1.25 0.04
N SER A 101 8.80 -1.96 -0.52
CA SER A 101 7.47 -1.39 -0.76
C SER A 101 6.66 -1.24 0.52
N ASP A 102 6.83 -2.13 1.49
CA ASP A 102 6.22 -1.99 2.81
C ASP A 102 6.70 -0.70 3.48
N CYS A 103 8.00 -0.42 3.39
CA CYS A 103 8.57 0.80 3.95
C CYS A 103 8.03 2.06 3.25
N ALA A 104 7.75 1.99 1.95
CA ALA A 104 7.15 3.11 1.23
C ALA A 104 5.72 3.39 1.71
N ALA A 105 4.91 2.35 1.90
CA ALA A 105 3.56 2.49 2.43
C ALA A 105 3.57 3.01 3.88
N TYR A 106 4.46 2.48 4.71
CA TYR A 106 4.66 2.95 6.07
C TYR A 106 5.03 4.43 6.11
N ALA A 107 6.01 4.83 5.29
CA ALA A 107 6.48 6.22 5.24
C ALA A 107 5.35 7.19 4.89
N LEU A 108 4.54 6.84 3.91
CA LEU A 108 3.41 7.67 3.51
C LEU A 108 2.37 7.78 4.63
N ALA A 109 1.98 6.66 5.23
CA ALA A 109 1.04 6.65 6.34
C ALA A 109 1.56 7.48 7.51
N ARG A 110 2.84 7.37 7.82
CA ARG A 110 3.48 8.09 8.91
C ARG A 110 3.51 9.60 8.66
N THR A 111 3.97 10.03 7.48
CA THR A 111 4.09 11.46 7.15
C THR A 111 2.73 12.14 7.02
N MET A 112 1.71 11.40 6.62
CA MET A 112 0.34 11.91 6.52
C MET A 112 -0.46 11.76 7.81
N ASN A 113 0.13 11.13 8.83
CA ASN A 113 -0.56 10.80 10.09
C ASN A 113 -1.90 10.08 9.80
N SER A 114 -1.84 9.07 8.94
CA SER A 114 -3.00 8.36 8.42
C SER A 114 -2.94 6.87 8.80
N PRO A 115 -4.09 6.24 9.00
CA PRO A 115 -4.12 4.78 9.08
C PRO A 115 -3.76 4.17 7.73
N LEU A 116 -3.35 2.90 7.76
CA LEU A 116 -2.92 2.13 6.61
C LEU A 116 -3.86 0.94 6.39
N LEU A 117 -4.33 0.77 5.18
CA LEU A 117 -5.08 -0.41 4.76
C LEU A 117 -4.09 -1.43 4.18
N PHE A 118 -4.00 -2.59 4.80
CA PHE A 118 -3.07 -3.64 4.39
C PHE A 118 -3.63 -5.03 4.67
N LYS A 119 -3.11 -6.02 3.95
CA LYS A 119 -3.38 -7.44 4.18
C LYS A 119 -2.14 -8.08 4.78
N GLY A 120 -2.34 -9.01 5.73
CA GLY A 120 -1.25 -9.77 6.33
C GLY A 120 -0.77 -9.18 7.65
N ASN A 121 0.39 -9.64 8.11
CA ASN A 121 0.90 -9.36 9.45
C ASN A 121 2.14 -8.46 9.48
N ASP A 122 2.65 -8.02 8.33
CA ASP A 122 3.93 -7.31 8.27
C ASP A 122 3.91 -5.99 9.06
N PHE A 123 2.77 -5.29 9.04
CA PHE A 123 2.63 -4.01 9.73
C PHE A 123 2.12 -4.14 11.17
N THR A 124 1.64 -5.31 11.59
CA THR A 124 1.05 -5.46 12.93
C THR A 124 2.06 -5.32 14.06
N ALA A 125 3.34 -5.55 13.79
CA ALA A 125 4.43 -5.36 14.75
C ALA A 125 5.02 -3.95 14.70
N THR A 126 4.45 -3.05 13.91
CA THR A 126 4.89 -1.64 13.81
C THR A 126 3.95 -0.74 14.60
N ASP A 127 4.29 0.55 14.65
CA ASP A 127 3.46 1.57 15.29
C ASP A 127 2.38 2.17 14.35
N ILE A 128 2.24 1.63 13.14
CA ILE A 128 1.22 2.11 12.19
C ILE A 128 -0.17 1.66 12.64
N LYS A 129 -1.13 2.57 12.55
CA LYS A 129 -2.52 2.25 12.86
C LYS A 129 -3.16 1.57 11.65
N ALA A 130 -3.77 0.40 11.88
CA ALA A 130 -4.52 -0.31 10.85
C ALA A 130 -5.89 0.34 10.62
N CYS A 131 -6.39 0.30 9.38
CA CYS A 131 -7.74 0.77 9.05
C CYS A 131 -8.82 -0.21 9.54
N ILE A 132 -8.55 -1.49 9.36
CA ILE A 132 -9.48 -2.56 9.73
C ILE A 132 -8.75 -3.77 10.31
#